data_f75cd04088023266f15f14f87d301c6b
#
_entry.id   f75cd04088023266f15f14f87d301c6b
#
_cell.length_a   1.000
_cell.length_b   1.000
_cell.length_c   1.000
_cell.angle_alpha   90.00
_cell.angle_beta   90.00
_cell.angle_gamma   90.00
#
_symmetry.space_group_name_H-M   'P 1'
#
loop_
_entity.id
_entity.type
_entity.pdbx_description
1 polymer ?
#
loop_
_entity_poly.entity_id
_entity_poly.type
_entity_poly.pdbx_seq_one_letter_code
_entity_poly.pdbx_strand_id
1 'polypeptide(L)'
;YFAHFKEQEKGLPKLMIGTKWQDSQPETEIMAAKLKLKSILAWPDNENDIPSWKKKWSKAFSVGHKEVIKTSSRLAKALASYAVLIKQKIPEIYSIETDDGVIHKLHESFKDALIKDLGISDFADMIAQTIAYGLFSARTTGKEISGIETLAESIPSTNQFLRDFFSGLESLSGDGPSDLDFDDFSLYGLIEMLNEAKIGAILEEFGTQFNGGKQDPVIHFYETFLSEYDKQRRVERGVFYTPKSVVDVIVSSVHQSLIQDFNLPLGLADHSTHIVDGKAWPKVMILDPSTGTGTFLEATIELIHKTMVNHWKSEGVKKSEILDLWNNYVDNHLLNRLYGFEVMMAPYSIAHLKLGMKLQQTGYKFNSNIRLNVYLTNTLEKPAPISNWVPEFISIESSKANEAKEQIPFSIVLGNPPYSKSMTMNQWITELMKPYKQNLDEKKSDINREEWKFLRFATNLVSESEIGIVSFVINNSFLSAPTLRRLRSKLLDDFSLQIYNLHGDSNIKEKTDEGKPDANV
;
A
#
# COMPACT_ATOMS: atom_id res chain seq x y z
N TYR A 1 -0.62 15.31 -29.34
CA TYR A 1 -0.79 15.06 -30.77
C TYR A 1 -2.04 14.20 -30.95
N PHE A 2 -2.95 14.66 -31.86
CA PHE A 2 -4.11 13.88 -32.28
C PHE A 2 -3.89 13.42 -33.70
N ALA A 3 -3.96 12.10 -33.94
CA ALA A 3 -3.95 11.54 -35.28
C ALA A 3 -5.40 11.32 -35.70
N HIS A 4 -5.83 12.00 -36.76
CA HIS A 4 -7.14 11.82 -37.36
C HIS A 4 -6.99 11.12 -38.71
N PHE A 5 -7.65 10.00 -38.89
CA PHE A 5 -7.80 9.34 -40.18
C PHE A 5 -9.09 9.82 -40.80
N LYS A 6 -8.99 10.53 -41.92
CA LYS A 6 -10.15 10.97 -42.70
C LYS A 6 -10.21 10.09 -43.94
N GLU A 7 -11.29 9.33 -44.08
CA GLU A 7 -11.60 8.65 -45.35
C GLU A 7 -11.82 9.66 -46.45
N GLN A 8 -11.14 9.49 -47.59
CA GLN A 8 -11.43 10.21 -48.79
C GLN A 8 -12.24 9.31 -49.73
N GLU A 9 -13.26 9.85 -50.37
CA GLU A 9 -14.17 9.12 -51.28
C GLU A 9 -13.48 8.41 -52.46
N LYS A 10 -12.22 8.70 -52.75
CA LYS A 10 -11.38 8.01 -53.75
C LYS A 10 -9.91 8.00 -53.28
N GLY A 11 -9.49 6.94 -52.61
CA GLY A 11 -8.08 6.74 -52.30
C GLY A 11 -7.77 6.24 -50.88
N LEU A 12 -6.48 6.05 -50.60
CA LEU A 12 -5.98 5.64 -49.29
C LEU A 12 -6.31 6.69 -48.21
N PRO A 13 -6.59 6.26 -46.96
CA PRO A 13 -6.87 7.16 -45.85
C PRO A 13 -5.71 8.15 -45.64
N LYS A 14 -6.05 9.42 -45.50
CA LYS A 14 -5.06 10.47 -45.29
C LYS A 14 -4.86 10.69 -43.80
N LEU A 15 -3.65 10.44 -43.34
CA LEU A 15 -3.25 10.73 -41.96
C LEU A 15 -3.19 12.25 -41.74
N MET A 16 -4.05 12.78 -40.88
CA MET A 16 -4.01 14.17 -40.44
C MET A 16 -3.48 14.22 -39.02
N ILE A 17 -2.35 14.90 -38.81
CA ILE A 17 -1.74 15.12 -37.49
C ILE A 17 -1.98 16.59 -37.13
N GLY A 18 -2.69 16.80 -36.03
CA GLY A 18 -2.92 18.10 -35.43
C GLY A 18 -2.36 18.19 -34.03
N THR A 19 -1.95 19.37 -33.61
CA THR A 19 -1.54 19.64 -32.21
C THR A 19 -2.46 20.72 -31.63
N LYS A 20 -2.57 20.76 -30.31
CA LYS A 20 -3.37 21.78 -29.61
C LYS A 20 -2.89 23.23 -29.89
N TRP A 21 -1.67 23.40 -30.40
CA TRP A 21 -1.05 24.71 -30.69
C TRP A 21 -0.98 25.01 -32.19
N GLN A 22 -1.67 24.25 -33.01
CA GLN A 22 -1.57 24.37 -34.47
C GLN A 22 -1.87 25.78 -34.97
N ASP A 23 -2.77 26.48 -34.29
CA ASP A 23 -3.19 27.83 -34.65
C ASP A 23 -2.18 28.94 -34.28
N SER A 24 -1.22 28.61 -33.42
CA SER A 24 -0.21 29.54 -32.89
C SER A 24 1.23 29.27 -33.34
N GLN A 25 1.47 28.18 -34.08
CA GLN A 25 2.82 27.79 -34.53
C GLN A 25 3.07 28.17 -36.00
N PRO A 26 4.28 28.62 -36.34
CA PRO A 26 4.65 28.88 -37.74
C PRO A 26 4.48 27.62 -38.63
N GLU A 27 3.99 27.78 -39.83
CA GLU A 27 3.80 26.67 -40.80
C GLU A 27 5.05 25.85 -41.03
N THR A 28 6.23 26.47 -40.98
CA THR A 28 7.54 25.80 -41.09
C THR A 28 7.81 24.80 -39.99
N GLU A 29 7.43 25.10 -38.74
CA GLU A 29 7.59 24.20 -37.60
C GLU A 29 6.61 23.02 -37.66
N ILE A 30 5.38 23.28 -38.09
CA ILE A 30 4.38 22.24 -38.32
C ILE A 30 4.83 21.27 -39.41
N MET A 31 5.41 21.81 -40.48
CA MET A 31 5.90 21.01 -41.61
C MET A 31 7.12 20.18 -41.23
N ALA A 32 8.05 20.73 -40.44
CA ALA A 32 9.20 20.00 -39.88
C ALA A 32 8.77 18.87 -38.93
N ALA A 33 7.79 19.11 -38.06
CA ALA A 33 7.20 18.13 -37.18
C ALA A 33 6.50 16.98 -37.95
N LYS A 34 5.76 17.31 -39.01
CA LYS A 34 5.11 16.34 -39.90
C LYS A 34 6.12 15.45 -40.62
N LEU A 35 7.22 16.03 -41.15
CA LEU A 35 8.29 15.28 -41.80
C LEU A 35 9.02 14.34 -40.83
N LYS A 36 9.30 14.83 -39.63
CA LYS A 36 9.92 14.03 -38.58
C LYS A 36 9.05 12.86 -38.15
N LEU A 37 7.74 13.09 -37.90
CA LEU A 37 6.77 12.07 -37.61
C LEU A 37 6.64 11.04 -38.75
N LYS A 38 6.57 11.52 -40.01
CA LYS A 38 6.49 10.64 -41.17
C LYS A 38 7.69 9.69 -41.26
N SER A 39 8.90 10.16 -40.97
CA SER A 39 10.10 9.33 -40.97
C SER A 39 10.11 8.30 -39.81
N ILE A 40 9.54 8.64 -38.66
CA ILE A 40 9.45 7.75 -37.51
C ILE A 40 8.37 6.68 -37.70
N LEU A 41 7.26 7.04 -38.37
CA LEU A 41 6.10 6.16 -38.62
C LEU A 41 6.32 5.22 -39.82
N ALA A 42 7.35 5.45 -40.66
CA ALA A 42 7.65 4.55 -41.76
C ALA A 42 8.04 3.16 -41.24
N TRP A 43 7.37 2.13 -41.75
CA TRP A 43 7.69 0.75 -41.41
C TRP A 43 9.14 0.43 -41.85
N PRO A 44 9.95 -0.25 -41.03
CA PRO A 44 11.31 -0.58 -41.39
C PRO A 44 11.36 -1.61 -42.54
N ASP A 45 12.31 -1.41 -43.46
CA ASP A 45 12.52 -2.35 -44.57
C ASP A 45 13.18 -3.67 -44.11
N ASN A 46 13.79 -3.67 -42.94
CA ASN A 46 14.46 -4.83 -42.36
C ASN A 46 13.78 -5.24 -41.05
N GLU A 47 13.40 -6.50 -40.93
CA GLU A 47 12.72 -7.03 -39.73
C GLU A 47 13.57 -6.90 -38.45
N ASN A 48 14.88 -6.94 -38.54
CA ASN A 48 15.79 -6.71 -37.40
C ASN A 48 15.69 -5.29 -36.82
N ASP A 49 15.13 -4.33 -37.56
CA ASP A 49 14.95 -2.95 -37.13
C ASP A 49 13.60 -2.71 -36.43
N ILE A 50 12.69 -3.71 -36.45
CA ILE A 50 11.35 -3.60 -35.84
C ILE A 50 11.42 -3.23 -34.35
N PRO A 51 12.27 -3.82 -33.50
CA PRO A 51 12.37 -3.43 -32.10
C PRO A 51 12.80 -1.97 -31.92
N SER A 52 13.76 -1.52 -32.71
CA SER A 52 14.23 -0.14 -32.71
C SER A 52 13.15 0.82 -33.22
N TRP A 53 12.38 0.40 -34.22
CA TRP A 53 11.26 1.15 -34.77
C TRP A 53 10.12 1.26 -33.75
N LYS A 54 9.72 0.18 -33.10
CA LYS A 54 8.72 0.19 -32.02
C LYS A 54 9.12 1.18 -30.93
N LYS A 55 10.37 1.18 -30.49
CA LYS A 55 10.90 2.11 -29.48
C LYS A 55 10.84 3.57 -29.93
N LYS A 56 11.15 3.86 -31.18
CA LYS A 56 11.03 5.21 -31.76
C LYS A 56 9.57 5.64 -31.89
N TRP A 57 8.68 4.71 -32.25
CA TRP A 57 7.25 4.93 -32.39
C TRP A 57 6.61 5.28 -31.05
N SER A 58 6.83 4.48 -30.05
CA SER A 58 6.38 4.71 -28.67
C SER A 58 6.85 6.09 -28.17
N LYS A 59 8.14 6.41 -28.36
CA LYS A 59 8.71 7.71 -27.99
C LYS A 59 8.12 8.90 -28.73
N ALA A 60 7.66 8.72 -29.98
CA ALA A 60 7.05 9.80 -30.77
C ALA A 60 5.65 10.20 -30.27
N PHE A 61 4.95 9.28 -29.62
CA PHE A 61 3.62 9.49 -29.05
C PHE A 61 3.62 9.59 -27.52
N SER A 62 4.76 9.38 -26.87
CA SER A 62 4.89 9.68 -25.45
C SER A 62 4.62 11.19 -25.26
N VAL A 63 3.76 11.50 -24.30
CA VAL A 63 3.54 12.89 -23.88
C VAL A 63 4.82 13.33 -23.18
N GLY A 64 5.76 13.89 -23.95
CA GLY A 64 6.98 14.46 -23.40
C GLY A 64 6.59 15.58 -22.45
N HIS A 65 6.73 15.38 -21.15
CA HIS A 65 6.56 16.43 -20.18
C HIS A 65 7.71 17.42 -20.38
N LYS A 66 7.44 18.52 -21.08
CA LYS A 66 8.41 19.62 -21.25
C LYS A 66 8.77 20.31 -19.94
N GLU A 67 8.01 20.12 -18.87
CA GLU A 67 8.32 20.63 -17.54
C GLU A 67 8.83 19.53 -16.64
N VAL A 68 10.06 19.72 -16.17
CA VAL A 68 10.65 18.85 -15.13
C VAL A 68 9.79 18.87 -13.87
N ILE A 69 9.30 17.73 -13.46
CA ILE A 69 8.48 17.59 -12.25
C ILE A 69 9.37 17.80 -11.01
N LYS A 70 9.01 18.78 -10.18
CA LYS A 70 9.79 19.19 -9.00
C LYS A 70 9.01 19.09 -7.69
N THR A 71 7.70 18.85 -7.74
CA THR A 71 6.84 18.83 -6.56
C THR A 71 6.08 17.51 -6.45
N SER A 72 5.82 17.07 -5.23
CA SER A 72 5.07 15.86 -4.91
C SER A 72 3.67 15.87 -5.54
N SER A 73 2.96 17.00 -5.48
CA SER A 73 1.62 17.14 -6.06
C SER A 73 1.61 16.95 -7.58
N ARG A 74 2.58 17.52 -8.32
CA ARG A 74 2.67 17.33 -9.77
C ARG A 74 3.04 15.90 -10.13
N LEU A 75 3.92 15.27 -9.36
CA LEU A 75 4.28 13.87 -9.55
C LEU A 75 3.07 12.96 -9.33
N ALA A 76 2.31 13.19 -8.25
CA ALA A 76 1.11 12.41 -7.95
C ALA A 76 0.08 12.46 -9.08
N LYS A 77 -0.16 13.65 -9.67
CA LYS A 77 -1.06 13.82 -10.82
C LYS A 77 -0.56 13.11 -12.08
N ALA A 78 0.73 13.19 -12.36
CA ALA A 78 1.33 12.51 -13.50
C ALA A 78 1.24 10.98 -13.35
N LEU A 79 1.60 10.44 -12.18
CA LEU A 79 1.45 9.02 -11.86
C LEU A 79 0.00 8.56 -11.98
N ALA A 80 -0.95 9.34 -11.48
CA ALA A 80 -2.38 9.03 -11.59
C ALA A 80 -2.82 8.92 -13.05
N SER A 81 -2.36 9.82 -13.91
CA SER A 81 -2.69 9.80 -15.35
C SER A 81 -2.18 8.51 -16.02
N TYR A 82 -0.95 8.09 -15.74
CA TYR A 82 -0.42 6.84 -16.26
C TYR A 82 -1.15 5.62 -15.69
N ALA A 83 -1.43 5.61 -14.38
CA ALA A 83 -2.17 4.52 -13.76
C ALA A 83 -3.58 4.36 -14.36
N VAL A 84 -4.28 5.46 -14.70
CA VAL A 84 -5.56 5.40 -15.42
C VAL A 84 -5.42 4.73 -16.78
N LEU A 85 -4.37 5.04 -17.55
CA LEU A 85 -4.13 4.41 -18.85
C LEU A 85 -3.88 2.90 -18.70
N ILE A 86 -3.03 2.50 -17.76
CA ILE A 86 -2.75 1.08 -17.46
C ILE A 86 -4.04 0.36 -17.07
N LYS A 87 -4.82 0.95 -16.13
CA LYS A 87 -6.10 0.38 -15.69
C LYS A 87 -7.09 0.14 -16.82
N GLN A 88 -7.17 1.05 -17.79
CA GLN A 88 -8.05 0.92 -18.94
C GLN A 88 -7.62 -0.20 -19.89
N LYS A 89 -6.32 -0.43 -20.02
CA LYS A 89 -5.76 -1.43 -20.93
C LYS A 89 -5.94 -2.88 -20.45
N ILE A 90 -5.86 -3.13 -19.15
CA ILE A 90 -5.95 -4.48 -18.60
C ILE A 90 -7.26 -5.20 -18.99
N PRO A 91 -8.48 -4.63 -18.82
CA PRO A 91 -9.71 -5.27 -19.26
C PRO A 91 -9.82 -5.43 -20.78
N GLU A 92 -9.20 -4.53 -21.57
CA GLU A 92 -9.14 -4.66 -23.04
C GLU A 92 -8.34 -5.92 -23.40
N ILE A 93 -7.13 -6.09 -22.83
CA ILE A 93 -6.28 -7.26 -23.06
C ILE A 93 -6.99 -8.52 -22.57
N TYR A 94 -7.54 -8.50 -21.35
CA TYR A 94 -8.31 -9.60 -20.78
C TYR A 94 -9.43 -10.08 -21.69
N SER A 95 -10.10 -9.17 -22.40
CA SER A 95 -11.20 -9.52 -23.32
C SER A 95 -10.75 -10.13 -24.64
N ILE A 96 -9.49 -9.96 -25.03
CA ILE A 96 -8.92 -10.43 -26.30
C ILE A 96 -8.10 -11.70 -26.09
N GLU A 97 -7.45 -11.84 -24.94
CA GLU A 97 -6.69 -13.04 -24.57
C GLU A 97 -7.59 -14.28 -24.46
N THR A 98 -6.98 -15.45 -24.64
CA THR A 98 -7.59 -16.73 -24.25
C THR A 98 -7.47 -16.96 -22.76
N ASP A 99 -8.16 -17.97 -22.22
CA ASP A 99 -8.07 -18.34 -20.79
C ASP A 99 -6.63 -18.70 -20.34
N ASP A 100 -5.75 -19.05 -21.29
CA ASP A 100 -4.32 -19.28 -21.06
C ASP A 100 -3.45 -18.03 -21.13
N GLY A 101 -4.04 -16.86 -21.40
CA GLY A 101 -3.35 -15.58 -21.47
C GLY A 101 -2.76 -15.13 -20.13
N VAL A 102 -1.77 -14.25 -20.20
CA VAL A 102 -1.00 -13.80 -19.02
C VAL A 102 -1.88 -13.06 -18.02
N ILE A 103 -2.75 -12.17 -18.50
CA ILE A 103 -3.64 -11.39 -17.63
C ILE A 103 -4.68 -12.29 -16.95
N HIS A 104 -5.21 -13.30 -17.66
CA HIS A 104 -6.10 -14.30 -17.09
C HIS A 104 -5.40 -15.10 -15.98
N LYS A 105 -4.20 -15.63 -16.25
CA LYS A 105 -3.42 -16.39 -15.27
C LYS A 105 -3.05 -15.57 -14.04
N LEU A 106 -2.64 -14.32 -14.22
CA LEU A 106 -2.36 -13.41 -13.10
C LEU A 106 -3.63 -13.14 -12.28
N HIS A 107 -4.75 -12.81 -12.93
CA HIS A 107 -6.01 -12.54 -12.25
C HIS A 107 -6.46 -13.74 -11.41
N GLU A 108 -6.51 -14.93 -11.99
CA GLU A 108 -6.87 -16.15 -11.25
C GLU A 108 -5.88 -16.45 -10.12
N SER A 109 -4.57 -16.23 -10.33
CA SER A 109 -3.57 -16.41 -9.29
C SER A 109 -3.78 -15.47 -8.09
N PHE A 110 -4.12 -14.21 -8.35
CA PHE A 110 -4.45 -13.25 -7.29
C PHE A 110 -5.74 -13.62 -6.55
N LYS A 111 -6.75 -14.13 -7.26
CA LYS A 111 -7.99 -14.64 -6.65
C LYS A 111 -7.73 -15.85 -5.75
N ASP A 112 -6.95 -16.80 -6.23
CA ASP A 112 -6.69 -18.03 -5.49
C ASP A 112 -5.83 -17.81 -4.25
N ALA A 113 -4.82 -16.95 -4.36
CA ALA A 113 -3.79 -16.79 -3.32
C ALA A 113 -4.02 -15.62 -2.35
N LEU A 114 -4.72 -14.55 -2.78
CA LEU A 114 -4.77 -13.30 -2.02
C LEU A 114 -6.19 -12.79 -1.77
N ILE A 115 -7.07 -12.74 -2.80
CA ILE A 115 -8.40 -12.09 -2.70
C ILE A 115 -9.42 -12.89 -3.50
N LYS A 116 -10.18 -13.77 -2.87
CA LYS A 116 -11.11 -14.71 -3.53
C LYS A 116 -12.17 -14.07 -4.44
N ASP A 117 -12.68 -12.90 -4.07
CA ASP A 117 -13.76 -12.22 -4.80
C ASP A 117 -13.25 -11.08 -5.70
N LEU A 118 -11.99 -11.18 -6.19
CA LEU A 118 -11.36 -10.16 -7.01
C LEU A 118 -11.97 -10.10 -8.42
N GLY A 119 -12.74 -9.04 -8.71
CA GLY A 119 -13.26 -8.77 -10.06
C GLY A 119 -12.19 -8.18 -10.98
N ILE A 120 -12.34 -8.34 -12.31
CA ILE A 120 -11.37 -7.84 -13.29
C ILE A 120 -11.12 -6.33 -13.19
N SER A 121 -12.13 -5.52 -12.86
CA SER A 121 -11.98 -4.08 -12.66
C SER A 121 -11.13 -3.74 -11.43
N ASP A 122 -11.27 -4.51 -10.34
CA ASP A 122 -10.47 -4.32 -9.12
C ASP A 122 -9.06 -4.86 -9.30
N PHE A 123 -8.90 -5.95 -10.04
CA PHE A 123 -7.60 -6.46 -10.46
C PHE A 123 -6.84 -5.44 -11.32
N ALA A 124 -7.50 -4.86 -12.33
CA ALA A 124 -6.90 -3.83 -13.19
C ALA A 124 -6.47 -2.60 -12.37
N ASP A 125 -7.30 -2.18 -11.42
CA ASP A 125 -7.02 -1.12 -10.48
C ASP A 125 -5.78 -1.42 -9.63
N MET A 126 -5.72 -2.63 -9.10
CA MET A 126 -4.62 -3.11 -8.27
C MET A 126 -3.29 -3.13 -9.05
N ILE A 127 -3.26 -3.72 -10.24
CA ILE A 127 -2.06 -3.81 -11.07
C ILE A 127 -1.58 -2.42 -11.50
N ALA A 128 -2.48 -1.55 -11.96
CA ALA A 128 -2.13 -0.19 -12.37
C ALA A 128 -1.47 0.62 -11.24
N GLN A 129 -2.02 0.54 -10.04
CA GLN A 129 -1.45 1.21 -8.88
C GLN A 129 -0.12 0.58 -8.46
N THR A 130 -0.01 -0.76 -8.50
CA THR A 130 1.24 -1.47 -8.19
C THR A 130 2.38 -1.02 -9.11
N ILE A 131 2.12 -0.95 -10.41
CA ILE A 131 3.10 -0.51 -11.39
C ILE A 131 3.51 0.95 -11.11
N ALA A 132 2.55 1.86 -10.94
CA ALA A 132 2.84 3.26 -10.72
C ALA A 132 3.66 3.49 -9.43
N TYR A 133 3.27 2.89 -8.32
CA TYR A 133 3.96 3.05 -7.04
C TYR A 133 5.26 2.25 -6.96
N GLY A 134 5.33 1.09 -7.60
CA GLY A 134 6.54 0.30 -7.67
C GLY A 134 7.65 1.02 -8.44
N LEU A 135 7.33 1.61 -9.59
CA LEU A 135 8.26 2.44 -10.36
C LEU A 135 8.69 3.70 -9.59
N PHE A 136 7.75 4.35 -8.91
CA PHE A 136 8.11 5.47 -8.03
C PHE A 136 9.03 5.02 -6.89
N SER A 137 8.73 3.90 -6.23
CA SER A 137 9.56 3.33 -5.17
C SER A 137 10.99 3.02 -5.67
N ALA A 138 11.13 2.44 -6.86
CA ALA A 138 12.43 2.21 -7.47
C ALA A 138 13.24 3.52 -7.64
N ARG A 139 12.58 4.61 -8.07
CA ARG A 139 13.22 5.91 -8.23
C ARG A 139 13.64 6.57 -6.91
N THR A 140 13.00 6.25 -5.79
CA THR A 140 13.38 6.80 -4.48
C THR A 140 14.76 6.36 -4.01
N THR A 141 15.31 5.28 -4.57
CA THR A 141 16.70 4.84 -4.31
C THR A 141 17.76 5.77 -4.93
N GLY A 142 17.34 6.74 -5.74
CA GLY A 142 18.22 7.67 -6.45
C GLY A 142 18.79 7.13 -7.77
N LYS A 143 18.58 5.85 -8.09
CA LYS A 143 19.05 5.24 -9.35
C LYS A 143 18.07 5.53 -10.49
N GLU A 144 18.58 5.75 -11.70
CA GLU A 144 17.76 5.80 -12.91
C GLU A 144 17.30 4.39 -13.29
N ILE A 145 16.07 4.29 -13.79
CA ILE A 145 15.51 3.04 -14.30
C ILE A 145 15.94 2.93 -15.77
N SER A 146 16.88 2.04 -16.05
CA SER A 146 17.43 1.87 -17.41
C SER A 146 16.49 1.10 -18.34
N GLY A 147 15.66 0.23 -17.78
CA GLY A 147 14.69 -0.60 -18.48
C GLY A 147 13.92 -1.46 -17.49
N ILE A 148 13.01 -2.26 -17.99
CA ILE A 148 12.20 -3.17 -17.19
C ILE A 148 13.08 -4.28 -16.62
N GLU A 149 14.09 -4.71 -17.35
CA GLU A 149 15.05 -5.76 -16.98
C GLU A 149 15.86 -5.42 -15.70
N THR A 150 16.04 -4.14 -15.40
CA THR A 150 16.78 -3.67 -14.22
C THR A 150 15.87 -3.15 -13.12
N LEU A 151 14.57 -3.17 -13.35
CA LEU A 151 13.60 -2.52 -12.46
C LEU A 151 13.54 -3.20 -11.09
N ALA A 152 13.48 -4.54 -11.07
CA ALA A 152 13.45 -5.31 -9.83
C ALA A 152 14.67 -5.01 -8.93
N GLU A 153 15.87 -4.82 -9.50
CA GLU A 153 17.08 -4.48 -8.76
C GLU A 153 17.06 -3.05 -8.20
N SER A 154 16.27 -2.16 -8.81
CA SER A 154 16.12 -0.78 -8.38
C SER A 154 15.14 -0.60 -7.21
N ILE A 155 14.29 -1.58 -6.94
CA ILE A 155 13.34 -1.55 -5.82
C ILE A 155 14.07 -1.84 -4.49
N PRO A 156 13.75 -1.12 -3.41
CA PRO A 156 14.34 -1.38 -2.10
C PRO A 156 14.20 -2.85 -1.66
N SER A 157 15.25 -3.43 -1.09
CA SER A 157 15.24 -4.83 -0.61
C SER A 157 14.19 -5.09 0.48
N THR A 158 13.76 -4.06 1.17
CA THR A 158 12.68 -4.11 2.18
C THR A 158 11.32 -4.47 1.58
N ASN A 159 11.12 -4.26 0.28
CA ASN A 159 9.89 -4.62 -0.43
C ASN A 159 10.17 -5.76 -1.43
N GLN A 160 10.37 -6.96 -0.90
CA GLN A 160 10.67 -8.15 -1.68
C GLN A 160 9.54 -8.50 -2.66
N PHE A 161 8.28 -8.36 -2.23
CA PHE A 161 7.14 -8.65 -3.11
C PHE A 161 7.14 -7.80 -4.38
N LEU A 162 7.39 -6.49 -4.29
CA LEU A 162 7.45 -5.65 -5.50
C LEU A 162 8.64 -6.03 -6.39
N ARG A 163 9.78 -6.40 -5.82
CA ARG A 163 10.92 -6.91 -6.60
C ARG A 163 10.54 -8.15 -7.38
N ASP A 164 9.95 -9.13 -6.69
CA ASP A 164 9.55 -10.41 -7.27
C ASP A 164 8.39 -10.23 -8.27
N PHE A 165 7.47 -9.29 -8.01
CA PHE A 165 6.40 -8.91 -8.93
C PHE A 165 6.95 -8.39 -10.27
N PHE A 166 7.89 -7.43 -10.23
CA PHE A 166 8.46 -6.90 -11.46
C PHE A 166 9.38 -7.90 -12.17
N SER A 167 10.12 -8.72 -11.43
CA SER A 167 10.87 -9.83 -12.00
C SER A 167 9.94 -10.88 -12.65
N GLY A 168 8.81 -11.16 -12.02
CA GLY A 168 7.77 -12.03 -12.58
C GLY A 168 7.12 -11.45 -13.83
N LEU A 169 6.81 -10.15 -13.84
CA LEU A 169 6.30 -9.47 -15.03
C LEU A 169 7.30 -9.51 -16.19
N GLU A 170 8.58 -9.31 -15.92
CA GLU A 170 9.63 -9.44 -16.92
C GLU A 170 9.66 -10.84 -17.55
N SER A 171 9.55 -11.88 -16.73
CA SER A 171 9.53 -13.27 -17.20
C SER A 171 8.29 -13.62 -18.04
N LEU A 172 7.23 -12.83 -17.93
CA LEU A 172 5.98 -12.95 -18.70
C LEU A 172 5.97 -12.05 -19.94
N SER A 173 7.03 -11.25 -20.13
CA SER A 173 7.22 -10.42 -21.33
C SER A 173 8.01 -11.20 -22.38
N GLY A 174 7.61 -11.08 -23.64
CA GLY A 174 8.31 -11.69 -24.76
C GLY A 174 7.74 -11.23 -26.10
N ASP A 175 8.25 -11.79 -27.18
CA ASP A 175 7.77 -11.49 -28.54
C ASP A 175 6.71 -12.49 -29.03
N GLY A 176 6.20 -13.35 -28.14
CA GLY A 176 5.19 -14.34 -28.44
C GLY A 176 3.76 -13.76 -28.50
N PRO A 177 2.81 -14.38 -29.22
CA PRO A 177 1.43 -13.90 -29.31
C PRO A 177 0.66 -13.94 -27.97
N SER A 178 1.25 -14.56 -26.94
CA SER A 178 0.69 -14.66 -25.58
C SER A 178 1.46 -13.82 -24.56
N ASP A 179 2.48 -13.08 -24.99
CA ASP A 179 3.36 -12.33 -24.09
C ASP A 179 2.85 -10.90 -23.87
N LEU A 180 3.15 -10.33 -22.69
CA LEU A 180 2.80 -8.95 -22.37
C LEU A 180 3.70 -7.99 -23.14
N ASP A 181 3.12 -7.14 -23.99
CA ASP A 181 3.82 -6.00 -24.54
C ASP A 181 3.73 -4.80 -23.57
N PHE A 182 4.84 -4.47 -22.93
CA PHE A 182 4.89 -3.33 -21.99
C PHE A 182 4.68 -1.97 -22.67
N ASP A 183 4.84 -1.88 -23.99
CA ASP A 183 4.47 -0.68 -24.76
C ASP A 183 2.96 -0.43 -24.72
N ASP A 184 2.15 -1.47 -24.65
CA ASP A 184 0.70 -1.35 -24.51
C ASP A 184 0.28 -0.70 -23.19
N PHE A 185 1.10 -0.82 -22.14
CA PHE A 185 0.85 -0.20 -20.83
C PHE A 185 1.46 1.20 -20.67
N SER A 186 2.04 1.80 -21.71
CA SER A 186 2.73 3.09 -21.61
C SER A 186 3.85 3.15 -20.55
N LEU A 187 4.45 2.01 -20.21
CA LEU A 187 5.46 1.91 -19.14
C LEU A 187 6.73 2.69 -19.46
N TYR A 188 7.17 2.70 -20.71
CA TYR A 188 8.35 3.50 -21.11
C TYR A 188 8.13 5.00 -20.89
N GLY A 189 6.92 5.50 -21.17
CA GLY A 189 6.57 6.91 -20.90
C GLY A 189 6.57 7.23 -19.40
N LEU A 190 6.10 6.30 -18.59
CA LEU A 190 6.10 6.43 -17.13
C LEU A 190 7.53 6.40 -16.57
N ILE A 191 8.39 5.50 -17.06
CA ILE A 191 9.80 5.42 -16.68
C ILE A 191 10.55 6.70 -17.09
N GLU A 192 10.37 7.18 -18.32
CA GLU A 192 10.99 8.42 -18.81
C GLU A 192 10.57 9.61 -17.93
N MET A 193 9.28 9.76 -17.64
CA MET A 193 8.74 10.81 -16.78
C MET A 193 9.36 10.75 -15.36
N LEU A 194 9.50 9.57 -14.78
CA LEU A 194 10.11 9.38 -13.47
C LEU A 194 11.62 9.65 -13.48
N ASN A 195 12.32 9.30 -14.54
CA ASN A 195 13.74 9.59 -14.68
C ASN A 195 14.03 11.10 -14.83
N GLU A 196 13.15 11.84 -15.50
CA GLU A 196 13.26 13.28 -15.65
C GLU A 196 12.84 14.05 -14.38
N ALA A 197 12.01 13.45 -13.51
CA ALA A 197 11.56 14.07 -12.28
C ALA A 197 12.70 14.31 -11.28
N LYS A 198 12.64 15.43 -10.55
CA LYS A 198 13.59 15.78 -9.48
C LYS A 198 13.21 15.06 -8.18
N ILE A 199 13.39 13.72 -8.18
CA ILE A 199 12.98 12.87 -7.06
C ILE A 199 13.64 13.31 -5.74
N GLY A 200 14.92 13.72 -5.76
CA GLY A 200 15.59 14.23 -4.55
C GLY A 200 14.85 15.41 -3.92
N ALA A 201 14.44 16.40 -4.71
CA ALA A 201 13.68 17.56 -4.21
C ALA A 201 12.29 17.15 -3.66
N ILE A 202 11.65 16.16 -4.28
CA ILE A 202 10.36 15.63 -3.83
C ILE A 202 10.53 14.87 -2.50
N LEU A 203 11.60 14.10 -2.34
CA LEU A 203 11.92 13.41 -1.08
C LEU A 203 12.30 14.39 0.04
N GLU A 204 12.99 15.49 -0.30
CA GLU A 204 13.24 16.60 0.65
C GLU A 204 11.92 17.25 1.08
N GLU A 205 10.97 17.47 0.17
CA GLU A 205 9.64 17.97 0.50
C GLU A 205 8.95 17.03 1.50
N PHE A 206 9.05 15.71 1.35
CA PHE A 206 8.57 14.74 2.32
C PHE A 206 9.26 14.84 3.68
N GLY A 207 10.58 15.10 3.70
CA GLY A 207 11.36 15.23 4.94
C GLY A 207 11.15 16.54 5.70
N THR A 208 11.03 17.66 4.99
CA THR A 208 10.94 19.00 5.62
C THR A 208 9.57 19.29 6.22
N GLN A 209 8.49 18.80 5.65
CA GLN A 209 7.14 18.99 6.19
C GLN A 209 6.87 18.17 7.45
N PHE A 210 7.64 17.10 7.71
CA PHE A 210 7.57 16.36 8.98
C PHE A 210 7.91 17.21 10.22
N ASN A 211 8.73 18.25 10.07
CA ASN A 211 9.20 19.06 11.19
C ASN A 211 8.26 20.19 11.64
N GLY A 212 7.09 20.36 11.03
CA GLY A 212 6.18 21.47 11.41
C GLY A 212 4.80 21.46 10.73
N GLY A 213 4.53 20.54 9.82
CA GLY A 213 3.26 20.45 9.11
C GLY A 213 2.21 19.61 9.84
N LYS A 214 0.93 19.95 9.66
CA LYS A 214 -0.19 19.20 10.25
C LYS A 214 -0.51 17.89 9.54
N GLN A 215 0.07 17.60 8.37
CA GLN A 215 -0.18 16.40 7.55
C GLN A 215 1.13 15.73 7.15
N ASP A 216 1.08 14.38 7.07
CA ASP A 216 2.15 13.54 6.55
C ASP A 216 2.28 13.75 5.02
N PRO A 217 3.45 14.17 4.51
CA PRO A 217 3.63 14.48 3.09
C PRO A 217 3.44 13.28 2.16
N VAL A 218 3.77 12.06 2.61
CA VAL A 218 3.57 10.83 1.83
C VAL A 218 2.08 10.51 1.72
N ILE A 219 1.33 10.74 2.80
CA ILE A 219 -0.12 10.62 2.80
C ILE A 219 -0.73 11.66 1.86
N HIS A 220 -0.29 12.92 1.94
CA HIS A 220 -0.78 13.98 1.05
C HIS A 220 -0.50 13.69 -0.43
N PHE A 221 0.67 13.13 -0.73
CA PHE A 221 1.01 12.64 -2.07
C PHE A 221 0.02 11.57 -2.55
N TYR A 222 -0.25 10.57 -1.69
CA TYR A 222 -1.21 9.51 -2.01
C TYR A 222 -2.65 10.04 -2.15
N GLU A 223 -3.08 10.94 -1.28
CA GLU A 223 -4.39 11.59 -1.40
C GLU A 223 -4.54 12.37 -2.70
N THR A 224 -3.48 13.10 -3.09
CA THR A 224 -3.46 13.82 -4.36
C THR A 224 -3.54 12.85 -5.54
N PHE A 225 -2.80 11.75 -5.49
CA PHE A 225 -2.90 10.69 -6.49
C PHE A 225 -4.33 10.15 -6.57
N LEU A 226 -4.91 9.71 -5.46
CA LEU A 226 -6.27 9.15 -5.44
C LEU A 226 -7.33 10.13 -5.92
N SER A 227 -7.18 11.42 -5.60
CA SER A 227 -8.14 12.45 -6.02
C SER A 227 -8.16 12.68 -7.53
N GLU A 228 -7.04 12.43 -8.20
CA GLU A 228 -6.92 12.51 -9.66
C GLU A 228 -7.24 11.16 -10.33
N TYR A 229 -6.89 10.06 -9.67
CA TYR A 229 -7.04 8.71 -10.21
C TYR A 229 -8.47 8.21 -10.18
N ASP A 230 -9.15 8.31 -9.02
CA ASP A 230 -10.54 7.85 -8.87
C ASP A 230 -11.29 8.60 -7.74
N LYS A 231 -11.98 9.67 -8.11
CA LYS A 231 -12.73 10.51 -7.16
C LYS A 231 -13.88 9.81 -6.45
N GLN A 232 -14.48 8.79 -7.05
CA GLN A 232 -15.65 8.11 -6.49
C GLN A 232 -15.26 7.03 -5.49
N ARG A 233 -14.23 6.25 -5.77
CA ARG A 233 -13.76 5.16 -4.91
C ARG A 233 -13.12 5.61 -3.60
N ARG A 234 -12.59 6.84 -3.53
CA ARG A 234 -12.08 7.42 -2.28
C ARG A 234 -13.10 7.38 -1.15
N VAL A 235 -14.35 7.68 -1.47
CA VAL A 235 -15.46 7.71 -0.49
C VAL A 235 -15.99 6.30 -0.20
N GLU A 236 -16.07 5.44 -1.20
CA GLU A 236 -16.66 4.10 -1.08
C GLU A 236 -15.79 3.12 -0.28
N ARG A 237 -14.47 3.21 -0.41
CA ARG A 237 -13.53 2.30 0.28
C ARG A 237 -13.17 2.73 1.70
N GLY A 238 -13.70 3.85 2.18
CA GLY A 238 -13.51 4.30 3.56
C GLY A 238 -12.03 4.49 3.94
N VAL A 239 -11.17 4.88 2.98
CA VAL A 239 -9.76 5.17 3.24
C VAL A 239 -9.69 6.51 3.98
N PHE A 240 -9.95 6.44 5.27
CA PHE A 240 -9.81 7.58 6.17
C PHE A 240 -8.45 7.49 6.87
N TYR A 241 -7.66 8.54 6.72
CA TYR A 241 -6.40 8.65 7.44
C TYR A 241 -6.66 8.96 8.88
N THR A 242 -6.05 8.18 9.74
CA THR A 242 -6.10 8.45 11.18
C THR A 242 -5.24 9.69 11.48
N PRO A 243 -5.80 10.72 12.10
CA PRO A 243 -5.02 11.89 12.51
C PRO A 243 -3.82 11.48 13.36
N LYS A 244 -2.65 12.09 13.11
CA LYS A 244 -1.41 11.73 13.83
C LYS A 244 -1.57 11.80 15.34
N SER A 245 -2.33 12.76 15.86
CA SER A 245 -2.62 12.86 17.29
C SER A 245 -3.33 11.63 17.87
N VAL A 246 -4.24 11.04 17.12
CA VAL A 246 -4.95 9.80 17.52
C VAL A 246 -3.99 8.61 17.49
N VAL A 247 -3.19 8.51 16.43
CA VAL A 247 -2.16 7.47 16.31
C VAL A 247 -1.17 7.55 17.47
N ASP A 248 -0.67 8.75 17.76
CA ASP A 248 0.29 8.99 18.84
C ASP A 248 -0.29 8.63 20.22
N VAL A 249 -1.58 8.92 20.46
CA VAL A 249 -2.27 8.54 21.71
C VAL A 249 -2.37 7.01 21.80
N ILE A 250 -2.79 6.31 20.75
CA ILE A 250 -2.91 4.85 20.74
C ILE A 250 -1.54 4.20 21.00
N VAL A 251 -0.53 4.55 20.21
CA VAL A 251 0.81 3.95 20.32
C VAL A 251 1.44 4.26 21.70
N SER A 252 1.26 5.49 22.20
CA SER A 252 1.75 5.87 23.53
C SER A 252 1.00 5.15 24.65
N SER A 253 -0.31 4.98 24.54
CA SER A 253 -1.11 4.25 25.55
C SER A 253 -0.68 2.79 25.64
N VAL A 254 -0.51 2.12 24.50
CA VAL A 254 0.01 0.74 24.45
C VAL A 254 1.40 0.65 25.10
N HIS A 255 2.28 1.60 24.77
CA HIS A 255 3.62 1.67 25.36
C HIS A 255 3.58 1.83 26.90
N GLN A 256 2.71 2.70 27.39
CA GLN A 256 2.56 2.93 28.84
C GLN A 256 1.94 1.72 29.55
N SER A 257 0.92 1.07 28.98
CA SER A 257 0.35 -0.15 29.55
C SER A 257 1.38 -1.27 29.65
N LEU A 258 2.24 -1.43 28.66
CA LEU A 258 3.34 -2.42 28.73
C LEU A 258 4.29 -2.14 29.90
N ILE A 259 4.57 -0.86 30.19
CA ILE A 259 5.42 -0.47 31.33
C ILE A 259 4.69 -0.68 32.67
N GLN A 260 3.45 -0.20 32.77
CA GLN A 260 2.74 -0.09 34.04
C GLN A 260 2.02 -1.36 34.44
N ASP A 261 1.37 -2.03 33.49
CA ASP A 261 0.49 -3.16 33.75
C ASP A 261 1.23 -4.51 33.57
N PHE A 262 2.23 -4.54 32.65
CA PHE A 262 2.96 -5.77 32.30
C PHE A 262 4.42 -5.79 32.76
N ASN A 263 4.88 -4.76 33.47
CA ASN A 263 6.25 -4.64 34.00
C ASN A 263 7.35 -4.82 32.94
N LEU A 264 7.15 -4.27 31.75
CA LEU A 264 8.14 -4.21 30.68
C LEU A 264 8.75 -2.81 30.60
N PRO A 265 9.91 -2.55 31.20
CA PRO A 265 10.45 -1.19 31.39
C PRO A 265 10.69 -0.41 30.09
N LEU A 266 10.92 -1.11 28.98
CA LEU A 266 11.12 -0.51 27.66
C LEU A 266 9.82 -0.44 26.83
N GLY A 267 8.68 -0.90 27.40
CA GLY A 267 7.38 -0.85 26.72
C GLY A 267 7.43 -1.52 25.34
N LEU A 268 6.99 -0.81 24.28
CA LEU A 268 7.06 -1.32 22.90
C LEU A 268 8.48 -1.63 22.42
N ALA A 269 9.51 -1.07 23.05
CA ALA A 269 10.90 -1.35 22.73
C ALA A 269 11.46 -2.60 23.47
N ASP A 270 10.68 -3.21 24.36
CA ASP A 270 11.12 -4.39 25.08
C ASP A 270 11.36 -5.55 24.10
N HIS A 271 12.49 -6.22 24.26
CA HIS A 271 12.93 -7.33 23.41
C HIS A 271 13.19 -8.62 24.22
N SER A 272 12.69 -8.68 25.45
CA SER A 272 12.69 -9.89 26.24
C SER A 272 11.84 -10.98 25.59
N THR A 273 12.18 -12.24 25.86
CA THR A 273 11.54 -13.39 25.25
C THR A 273 10.79 -14.22 26.28
N HIS A 274 9.85 -15.01 25.79
CA HIS A 274 9.16 -16.06 26.52
C HIS A 274 9.05 -17.34 25.67
N ILE A 275 8.65 -18.44 26.27
CA ILE A 275 8.49 -19.70 25.55
C ILE A 275 7.01 -19.94 25.26
N VAL A 276 6.69 -20.08 23.97
CA VAL A 276 5.37 -20.48 23.48
C VAL A 276 5.56 -21.73 22.62
N ASP A 277 4.87 -22.80 22.95
CA ASP A 277 4.97 -24.11 22.26
C ASP A 277 6.41 -24.63 22.10
N GLY A 278 7.24 -24.41 23.09
CA GLY A 278 8.64 -24.86 23.11
C GLY A 278 9.61 -23.99 22.29
N LYS A 279 9.15 -22.92 21.68
CA LYS A 279 9.95 -21.95 20.89
C LYS A 279 10.06 -20.62 21.64
N ALA A 280 11.23 -20.00 21.60
CA ALA A 280 11.43 -18.66 22.16
C ALA A 280 10.87 -17.59 21.22
N TRP A 281 9.96 -16.76 21.73
CA TRP A 281 9.37 -15.63 21.04
C TRP A 281 9.58 -14.32 21.80
N PRO A 282 9.71 -13.17 21.13
CA PRO A 282 9.62 -11.87 21.80
C PRO A 282 8.29 -11.73 22.54
N LYS A 283 8.31 -11.17 23.75
CA LYS A 283 7.07 -10.89 24.49
C LYS A 283 6.20 -9.85 23.81
N VAL A 284 6.82 -8.89 23.11
CA VAL A 284 6.15 -7.81 22.40
C VAL A 284 6.15 -8.11 20.92
N MET A 285 5.11 -8.80 20.43
CA MET A 285 4.85 -9.09 19.02
C MET A 285 3.70 -8.21 18.53
N ILE A 286 3.95 -7.33 17.55
CA ILE A 286 3.07 -6.24 17.16
C ILE A 286 2.47 -6.51 15.79
N LEU A 287 1.14 -6.38 15.67
CA LEU A 287 0.39 -6.48 14.42
C LEU A 287 -0.49 -5.25 14.22
N ASP A 288 -0.40 -4.65 13.03
CA ASP A 288 -1.45 -3.81 12.48
C ASP A 288 -2.22 -4.62 11.42
N PRO A 289 -3.45 -5.09 11.70
CA PRO A 289 -4.20 -5.98 10.81
C PRO A 289 -4.88 -5.25 9.64
N SER A 290 -4.80 -3.94 9.59
CA SER A 290 -5.35 -3.05 8.56
C SER A 290 -4.39 -1.89 8.30
N THR A 291 -3.19 -2.26 7.91
CA THR A 291 -1.99 -1.40 7.91
C THR A 291 -2.19 -0.09 7.13
N GLY A 292 -3.01 -0.10 6.08
CA GLY A 292 -3.16 1.05 5.21
C GLY A 292 -1.81 1.51 4.67
N THR A 293 -1.50 2.78 4.83
CA THR A 293 -0.21 3.37 4.45
C THR A 293 0.87 3.24 5.54
N GLY A 294 0.67 2.42 6.56
CA GLY A 294 1.67 2.12 7.58
C GLY A 294 1.81 3.14 8.71
N THR A 295 0.82 4.00 8.93
CA THR A 295 0.93 5.13 9.88
C THR A 295 1.13 4.68 11.34
N PHE A 296 0.45 3.63 11.78
CA PHE A 296 0.63 3.09 13.14
C PHE A 296 1.99 2.42 13.31
N LEU A 297 2.43 1.65 12.32
CA LEU A 297 3.74 1.00 12.34
C LEU A 297 4.87 2.02 12.30
N GLU A 298 4.73 3.11 11.53
CA GLU A 298 5.68 4.21 11.50
C GLU A 298 5.81 4.89 12.86
N ALA A 299 4.68 5.25 13.50
CA ALA A 299 4.67 5.85 14.84
C ALA A 299 5.26 4.90 15.89
N THR A 300 5.03 3.60 15.74
CA THR A 300 5.64 2.56 16.59
C THR A 300 7.16 2.54 16.44
N ILE A 301 7.69 2.55 15.21
CA ILE A 301 9.15 2.64 14.96
C ILE A 301 9.73 3.91 15.59
N GLU A 302 9.07 5.04 15.42
CA GLU A 302 9.52 6.33 15.98
C GLU A 302 9.62 6.29 17.51
N LEU A 303 8.58 5.76 18.16
CA LEU A 303 8.55 5.65 19.62
C LEU A 303 9.60 4.65 20.13
N ILE A 304 9.75 3.50 19.49
CA ILE A 304 10.79 2.52 19.83
C ILE A 304 12.18 3.10 19.68
N HIS A 305 12.46 3.78 18.56
CA HIS A 305 13.75 4.44 18.35
C HIS A 305 14.05 5.46 19.47
N LYS A 306 13.09 6.35 19.76
CA LYS A 306 13.22 7.35 20.83
C LYS A 306 13.48 6.69 22.19
N THR A 307 12.75 5.62 22.50
CA THR A 307 12.90 4.87 23.76
C THR A 307 14.29 4.26 23.88
N MET A 308 14.77 3.57 22.85
CA MET A 308 16.09 2.92 22.88
C MET A 308 17.23 3.93 22.94
N VAL A 309 17.15 5.01 22.17
CA VAL A 309 18.15 6.08 22.22
C VAL A 309 18.23 6.72 23.62
N ASN A 310 17.08 6.95 24.26
CA ASN A 310 17.05 7.51 25.62
C ASN A 310 17.57 6.50 26.65
N HIS A 311 17.22 5.24 26.52
CA HIS A 311 17.71 4.15 27.37
C HIS A 311 19.23 4.06 27.31
N TRP A 312 19.83 3.93 26.13
CA TRP A 312 21.30 3.87 25.99
C TRP A 312 22.03 5.13 26.49
N LYS A 313 21.43 6.32 26.29
CA LYS A 313 21.97 7.56 26.88
C LYS A 313 21.96 7.52 28.42
N SER A 314 20.90 6.98 29.02
CA SER A 314 20.82 6.85 30.50
C SER A 314 21.82 5.84 31.05
N GLU A 315 22.21 4.84 30.26
CA GLU A 315 23.28 3.89 30.58
C GLU A 315 24.70 4.42 30.30
N GLY A 316 24.83 5.65 29.83
CA GLY A 316 26.12 6.29 29.58
C GLY A 316 26.77 5.91 28.24
N VAL A 317 26.02 5.34 27.29
CA VAL A 317 26.54 4.99 25.95
C VAL A 317 26.91 6.27 25.19
N LYS A 318 28.09 6.24 24.55
CA LYS A 318 28.57 7.37 23.74
C LYS A 318 27.71 7.57 22.48
N LYS A 319 27.49 8.84 22.11
CA LYS A 319 26.70 9.20 20.94
C LYS A 319 27.19 8.53 19.65
N SER A 320 28.50 8.29 19.53
CA SER A 320 29.11 7.61 18.36
C SER A 320 28.73 6.12 18.26
N GLU A 321 28.34 5.48 19.36
CA GLU A 321 28.02 4.04 19.43
C GLU A 321 26.51 3.79 19.26
N ILE A 322 25.67 4.79 19.56
CA ILE A 322 24.20 4.67 19.53
C ILE A 322 23.71 4.25 18.13
N LEU A 323 24.32 4.75 17.07
CA LEU A 323 23.90 4.44 15.70
C LEU A 323 24.11 2.95 15.37
N ASP A 324 25.24 2.39 15.78
CA ASP A 324 25.56 0.98 15.53
C ASP A 324 24.69 0.06 16.41
N LEU A 325 24.43 0.44 17.65
CA LEU A 325 23.47 -0.24 18.52
C LEU A 325 22.07 -0.21 17.95
N TRP A 326 21.63 0.91 17.38
CA TRP A 326 20.33 1.01 16.74
C TRP A 326 20.23 0.10 15.50
N ASN A 327 21.24 0.08 14.64
CA ASN A 327 21.27 -0.80 13.48
C ASN A 327 21.18 -2.28 13.90
N ASN A 328 21.95 -2.67 14.92
CA ASN A 328 21.90 -4.01 15.48
C ASN A 328 20.51 -4.35 16.07
N TYR A 329 19.90 -3.40 16.80
CA TYR A 329 18.57 -3.57 17.36
C TYR A 329 17.50 -3.72 16.29
N VAL A 330 17.57 -2.95 15.19
CA VAL A 330 16.63 -3.07 14.07
C VAL A 330 16.72 -4.47 13.46
N ASP A 331 17.92 -4.95 13.14
CA ASP A 331 18.12 -6.25 12.50
C ASP A 331 17.69 -7.42 13.39
N ASN A 332 18.05 -7.40 14.66
CA ASN A 332 17.86 -8.55 15.56
C ASN A 332 16.53 -8.53 16.31
N HIS A 333 15.92 -7.37 16.48
CA HIS A 333 14.72 -7.24 17.33
C HIS A 333 13.54 -6.58 16.65
N LEU A 334 13.72 -5.40 15.99
CA LEU A 334 12.58 -4.61 15.51
C LEU A 334 11.88 -5.30 14.33
N LEU A 335 12.62 -5.64 13.28
CA LEU A 335 12.03 -6.19 12.05
C LEU A 335 11.38 -7.55 12.26
N ASN A 336 11.85 -8.32 13.24
CA ASN A 336 11.33 -9.65 13.53
C ASN A 336 10.02 -9.67 14.34
N ARG A 337 9.53 -8.51 14.80
CA ARG A 337 8.35 -8.43 15.67
C ARG A 337 7.33 -7.36 15.29
N LEU A 338 7.55 -6.69 14.16
CA LEU A 338 6.64 -5.67 13.65
C LEU A 338 5.97 -6.17 12.38
N TYR A 339 4.66 -6.38 12.44
CA TYR A 339 3.87 -6.99 11.37
C TYR A 339 2.73 -6.09 10.92
N GLY A 340 2.38 -6.21 9.64
CA GLY A 340 1.24 -5.54 9.05
C GLY A 340 0.53 -6.39 8.02
N PHE A 341 -0.80 -6.32 7.97
CA PHE A 341 -1.62 -6.93 6.92
C PHE A 341 -2.38 -5.85 6.15
N GLU A 342 -2.31 -5.91 4.84
CA GLU A 342 -3.01 -4.99 3.96
C GLU A 342 -3.56 -5.75 2.74
N VAL A 343 -4.80 -5.47 2.37
CA VAL A 343 -5.46 -6.14 1.23
C VAL A 343 -5.30 -5.37 -0.07
N MET A 344 -5.05 -4.07 0.00
CA MET A 344 -4.92 -3.23 -1.18
C MET A 344 -3.46 -2.97 -1.52
N MET A 345 -3.11 -3.18 -2.80
CA MET A 345 -1.74 -3.05 -3.30
C MET A 345 -1.13 -1.65 -3.14
N ALA A 346 -1.91 -0.60 -3.38
CA ALA A 346 -1.37 0.76 -3.30
C ALA A 346 -1.02 1.16 -1.86
N PRO A 347 -1.91 1.05 -0.86
CA PRO A 347 -1.54 1.25 0.54
C PRO A 347 -0.38 0.36 0.98
N TYR A 348 -0.38 -0.93 0.60
CA TYR A 348 0.71 -1.86 0.85
C TYR A 348 2.06 -1.32 0.34
N SER A 349 2.11 -0.89 -0.92
CA SER A 349 3.34 -0.35 -1.52
C SER A 349 3.81 0.92 -0.84
N ILE A 350 2.86 1.80 -0.45
CA ILE A 350 3.14 3.03 0.28
C ILE A 350 3.62 2.74 1.70
N ALA A 351 3.04 1.75 2.38
CA ALA A 351 3.49 1.34 3.70
C ALA A 351 4.96 0.91 3.67
N HIS A 352 5.35 0.07 2.71
CA HIS A 352 6.75 -0.32 2.54
C HIS A 352 7.67 0.88 2.29
N LEU A 353 7.28 1.80 1.39
CA LEU A 353 8.05 3.02 1.13
C LEU A 353 8.18 3.88 2.40
N LYS A 354 7.08 4.14 3.08
CA LYS A 354 7.01 4.99 4.26
C LYS A 354 7.82 4.43 5.43
N LEU A 355 7.68 3.13 5.71
CA LEU A 355 8.44 2.46 6.76
C LEU A 355 9.93 2.40 6.44
N GLY A 356 10.29 2.15 5.17
CA GLY A 356 11.67 2.20 4.70
C GLY A 356 12.29 3.60 4.89
N MET A 357 11.57 4.66 4.50
CA MET A 357 12.00 6.04 4.72
C MET A 357 12.14 6.37 6.21
N LYS A 358 11.21 5.92 7.07
CA LYS A 358 11.29 6.13 8.52
C LYS A 358 12.53 5.44 9.11
N LEU A 359 12.81 4.22 8.74
CA LEU A 359 14.02 3.50 9.16
C LEU A 359 15.28 4.24 8.70
N GLN A 360 15.34 4.71 7.46
CA GLN A 360 16.44 5.52 6.95
C GLN A 360 16.64 6.81 7.75
N GLN A 361 15.56 7.53 8.07
CA GLN A 361 15.59 8.75 8.89
C GLN A 361 16.13 8.50 10.30
N THR A 362 15.91 7.31 10.87
CA THR A 362 16.47 6.91 12.16
C THR A 362 17.96 6.50 12.07
N GLY A 363 18.54 6.48 10.88
CA GLY A 363 19.94 6.10 10.61
C GLY A 363 20.16 4.61 10.36
N TYR A 364 19.12 3.84 10.09
CA TYR A 364 19.28 2.44 9.69
C TYR A 364 19.89 2.34 8.29
N LYS A 365 20.88 1.45 8.12
CA LYS A 365 21.73 1.37 6.93
C LYS A 365 21.31 0.30 5.92
N PHE A 366 20.28 -0.51 6.21
CA PHE A 366 19.81 -1.61 5.36
C PHE A 366 20.91 -2.59 4.93
N ASN A 367 21.83 -2.89 5.83
CA ASN A 367 22.94 -3.81 5.57
C ASN A 367 22.50 -5.29 5.57
N SER A 368 21.34 -5.58 6.13
CA SER A 368 20.72 -6.91 6.11
C SER A 368 19.69 -7.02 4.99
N ASN A 369 19.50 -8.25 4.49
CA ASN A 369 18.44 -8.56 3.51
C ASN A 369 17.09 -8.87 4.19
N ILE A 370 16.88 -8.38 5.41
CA ILE A 370 15.63 -8.63 6.15
C ILE A 370 14.54 -7.74 5.55
N ARG A 371 13.43 -8.37 5.15
CA ARG A 371 12.25 -7.66 4.65
C ARG A 371 11.45 -7.04 5.81
N LEU A 372 10.64 -6.05 5.48
CA LEU A 372 9.55 -5.60 6.36
C LEU A 372 8.43 -6.67 6.34
N ASN A 373 7.94 -7.06 7.51
CA ASN A 373 6.86 -8.05 7.63
C ASN A 373 5.47 -7.41 7.43
N VAL A 374 5.35 -6.60 6.38
CA VAL A 374 4.05 -6.16 5.88
C VAL A 374 3.69 -7.09 4.72
N TYR A 375 2.51 -7.70 4.79
CA TYR A 375 2.05 -8.72 3.85
C TYR A 375 0.78 -8.27 3.14
N LEU A 376 0.75 -8.56 1.84
CA LEU A 376 -0.47 -8.40 1.05
C LEU A 376 -1.40 -9.58 1.32
N THR A 377 -2.45 -9.34 2.09
CA THR A 377 -3.38 -10.41 2.48
C THR A 377 -4.70 -9.84 3.01
N ASN A 378 -5.78 -10.59 2.85
CA ASN A 378 -7.03 -10.29 3.53
C ASN A 378 -6.99 -10.85 4.97
N THR A 379 -6.95 -9.97 5.95
CA THR A 379 -6.94 -10.31 7.39
C THR A 379 -8.11 -11.20 7.80
N LEU A 380 -9.27 -11.00 7.18
CA LEU A 380 -10.51 -11.70 7.50
C LEU A 380 -10.69 -13.01 6.70
N GLU A 381 -9.65 -13.50 6.04
CA GLU A 381 -9.62 -14.81 5.40
C GLU A 381 -8.71 -15.78 6.15
N LYS A 382 -9.21 -17.01 6.29
CA LYS A 382 -8.42 -18.09 6.87
C LYS A 382 -7.27 -18.44 5.95
N PRO A 383 -6.06 -18.70 6.49
CA PRO A 383 -4.98 -19.29 5.73
C PRO A 383 -5.46 -20.51 4.95
N ALA A 384 -5.13 -20.56 3.67
CA ALA A 384 -5.47 -21.67 2.80
C ALA A 384 -4.25 -22.07 1.97
N PRO A 385 -4.02 -23.37 1.76
CA PRO A 385 -2.98 -23.82 0.84
C PRO A 385 -3.30 -23.34 -0.56
N ILE A 386 -2.27 -22.97 -1.31
CA ILE A 386 -2.38 -22.61 -2.72
C ILE A 386 -2.57 -23.90 -3.49
N SER A 387 -3.72 -24.04 -4.18
CA SER A 387 -4.13 -25.28 -4.82
C SER A 387 -3.78 -25.36 -6.30
N ASN A 388 -3.58 -24.22 -6.97
CA ASN A 388 -3.33 -24.11 -8.40
C ASN A 388 -1.92 -23.61 -8.70
N TRP A 389 -1.52 -23.67 -9.98
CA TRP A 389 -0.30 -23.01 -10.40
C TRP A 389 -0.42 -21.49 -10.20
N VAL A 390 0.50 -20.93 -9.45
CA VAL A 390 0.57 -19.50 -9.15
C VAL A 390 2.00 -19.03 -9.39
N PRO A 391 2.23 -17.83 -9.91
CA PRO A 391 3.56 -17.25 -9.98
C PRO A 391 4.26 -17.27 -8.62
N GLU A 392 5.57 -17.55 -8.64
CA GLU A 392 6.37 -17.77 -7.43
C GLU A 392 6.26 -16.60 -6.44
N PHE A 393 6.26 -15.36 -6.93
CA PHE A 393 6.16 -14.17 -6.09
C PHE A 393 4.84 -14.08 -5.30
N ILE A 394 3.72 -14.50 -5.91
CA ILE A 394 2.41 -14.55 -5.23
C ILE A 394 2.41 -15.69 -4.22
N SER A 395 2.95 -16.85 -4.59
CA SER A 395 3.06 -18.02 -3.72
C SER A 395 3.87 -17.73 -2.47
N ILE A 396 5.03 -17.07 -2.61
CA ILE A 396 5.89 -16.66 -1.49
C ILE A 396 5.16 -15.69 -0.56
N GLU A 397 4.51 -14.67 -1.11
CA GLU A 397 3.79 -13.65 -0.31
C GLU A 397 2.64 -14.26 0.47
N SER A 398 1.82 -15.07 -0.20
CA SER A 398 0.69 -15.77 0.43
C SER A 398 1.15 -16.78 1.50
N SER A 399 2.21 -17.54 1.22
CA SER A 399 2.77 -18.49 2.20
C SER A 399 3.26 -17.79 3.46
N LYS A 400 3.98 -16.69 3.33
CA LYS A 400 4.48 -15.92 4.47
C LYS A 400 3.35 -15.23 5.25
N ALA A 401 2.34 -14.72 4.55
CA ALA A 401 1.16 -14.17 5.20
C ALA A 401 0.39 -15.24 6.00
N ASN A 402 0.26 -16.44 5.44
CA ASN A 402 -0.38 -17.57 6.12
C ASN A 402 0.43 -18.02 7.34
N GLU A 403 1.76 -18.14 7.21
CA GLU A 403 2.66 -18.43 8.33
C GLU A 403 2.50 -17.40 9.45
N ALA A 404 2.46 -16.11 9.10
CA ALA A 404 2.26 -15.04 10.08
C ALA A 404 0.91 -15.15 10.80
N LYS A 405 -0.17 -15.50 10.11
CA LYS A 405 -1.51 -15.67 10.70
C LYS A 405 -1.62 -16.89 11.61
N GLU A 406 -0.89 -17.98 11.32
CA GLU A 406 -1.02 -19.25 12.02
C GLU A 406 -0.01 -19.46 13.14
N GLN A 407 1.22 -18.94 12.97
CA GLN A 407 2.34 -19.33 13.82
C GLN A 407 2.86 -18.20 14.72
N ILE A 408 2.57 -16.93 14.37
CA ILE A 408 3.10 -15.81 15.15
C ILE A 408 2.20 -15.54 16.36
N PRO A 409 2.73 -15.65 17.60
CA PRO A 409 1.98 -15.36 18.80
C PRO A 409 1.91 -13.86 19.04
N PHE A 410 1.02 -13.17 18.31
CA PHE A 410 0.83 -11.74 18.50
C PHE A 410 0.31 -11.42 19.90
N SER A 411 0.97 -10.46 20.54
CA SER A 411 0.60 -9.96 21.87
C SER A 411 0.01 -8.55 21.82
N ILE A 412 0.34 -7.79 20.79
CA ILE A 412 -0.12 -6.42 20.59
C ILE A 412 -0.80 -6.32 19.24
N VAL A 413 -2.07 -5.90 19.22
CA VAL A 413 -2.78 -5.59 17.97
C VAL A 413 -3.29 -4.16 18.04
N LEU A 414 -2.86 -3.32 17.10
CA LEU A 414 -3.20 -1.90 17.06
C LEU A 414 -3.49 -1.45 15.63
N GLY A 415 -4.35 -0.46 15.46
CA GLY A 415 -4.69 0.02 14.12
C GLY A 415 -6.01 0.77 14.03
N ASN A 416 -6.41 1.06 12.79
CA ASN A 416 -7.70 1.65 12.46
C ASN A 416 -8.41 0.75 11.42
N PRO A 417 -9.24 -0.21 11.85
CA PRO A 417 -9.95 -1.11 10.95
C PRO A 417 -10.91 -0.36 10.01
N PRO A 418 -11.21 -0.88 8.81
CA PRO A 418 -12.16 -0.27 7.90
C PRO A 418 -13.59 -0.27 8.47
N TYR A 419 -14.34 0.83 8.21
CA TYR A 419 -15.72 1.02 8.68
C TYR A 419 -16.79 0.62 7.65
N SER A 420 -16.44 -0.19 6.68
CA SER A 420 -17.34 -0.53 5.59
C SER A 420 -18.46 -1.47 6.06
N LYS A 421 -19.59 -1.38 5.36
CA LYS A 421 -20.68 -2.37 5.48
C LYS A 421 -20.40 -3.60 4.61
N SER A 422 -19.17 -3.79 4.17
CA SER A 422 -18.79 -4.86 3.28
C SER A 422 -19.15 -6.23 3.83
N MET A 423 -19.53 -7.09 2.91
CA MET A 423 -20.25 -8.33 3.19
C MET A 423 -19.33 -9.55 3.18
N THR A 424 -18.02 -9.40 3.37
CA THR A 424 -17.15 -10.57 3.42
C THR A 424 -17.54 -11.46 4.59
N MET A 425 -18.44 -12.39 4.34
CA MET A 425 -18.91 -13.40 5.28
C MET A 425 -18.49 -14.76 4.74
N ASN A 426 -17.27 -15.15 5.06
CA ASN A 426 -16.86 -16.54 4.89
C ASN A 426 -17.22 -17.37 6.12
N GLN A 427 -17.13 -18.70 6.00
CA GLN A 427 -17.48 -19.61 7.09
C GLN A 427 -16.64 -19.35 8.34
N TRP A 428 -15.34 -19.09 8.19
CA TRP A 428 -14.43 -18.85 9.30
C TRP A 428 -14.82 -17.61 10.12
N ILE A 429 -15.09 -16.48 9.45
CA ILE A 429 -15.54 -15.26 10.13
C ILE A 429 -16.89 -15.46 10.79
N THR A 430 -17.78 -16.23 10.16
CA THR A 430 -19.09 -16.55 10.74
C THR A 430 -18.93 -17.30 12.06
N GLU A 431 -18.04 -18.29 12.10
CA GLU A 431 -17.71 -19.04 13.32
C GLU A 431 -17.03 -18.12 14.37
N LEU A 432 -16.05 -17.34 13.95
CA LEU A 432 -15.30 -16.42 14.81
C LEU A 432 -16.23 -15.41 15.50
N MET A 433 -17.26 -14.92 14.80
CA MET A 433 -18.22 -13.93 15.28
C MET A 433 -19.33 -14.51 16.20
N LYS A 434 -19.46 -15.83 16.31
CA LYS A 434 -20.52 -16.47 17.15
C LYS A 434 -20.59 -15.92 18.57
N PRO A 435 -19.48 -15.75 19.34
CA PRO A 435 -19.55 -15.23 20.70
C PRO A 435 -20.18 -13.83 20.81
N TYR A 436 -19.99 -12.99 19.78
CA TYR A 436 -20.56 -11.65 19.73
C TYR A 436 -22.03 -11.60 19.31
N LYS A 437 -22.51 -12.68 18.67
CA LYS A 437 -23.89 -12.79 18.14
C LYS A 437 -24.82 -13.65 19.00
N GLN A 438 -24.30 -14.34 20.00
CA GLN A 438 -25.06 -15.25 20.81
C GLN A 438 -26.22 -14.54 21.56
N ASN A 439 -27.45 -15.07 21.45
CA ASN A 439 -28.65 -14.50 22.05
C ASN A 439 -28.94 -13.03 21.68
N LEU A 440 -28.68 -12.65 20.42
CA LEU A 440 -29.13 -11.40 19.83
C LEU A 440 -30.43 -11.64 19.09
N ASP A 441 -31.49 -10.97 19.53
CA ASP A 441 -32.81 -11.03 18.90
C ASP A 441 -33.02 -9.94 17.85
N GLU A 442 -32.08 -8.99 17.78
CA GLU A 442 -32.11 -7.88 16.85
C GLU A 442 -31.78 -8.31 15.43
N LYS A 443 -32.67 -7.97 14.49
CA LYS A 443 -32.50 -8.26 13.05
C LYS A 443 -31.53 -7.32 12.32
N LYS A 444 -30.96 -6.31 12.99
CA LYS A 444 -30.09 -5.31 12.38
C LYS A 444 -28.69 -5.88 12.12
N SER A 445 -28.12 -5.54 10.98
CA SER A 445 -26.84 -6.08 10.47
C SER A 445 -25.59 -5.36 10.99
N ASP A 446 -25.71 -4.37 11.88
CA ASP A 446 -24.58 -3.54 12.32
C ASP A 446 -23.43 -4.35 12.93
N ILE A 447 -23.73 -5.46 13.62
CA ILE A 447 -22.72 -6.38 14.15
C ILE A 447 -21.87 -7.05 13.05
N ASN A 448 -22.29 -6.98 11.79
CA ASN A 448 -21.57 -7.56 10.65
C ASN A 448 -20.62 -6.57 9.96
N ARG A 449 -20.52 -5.33 10.45
CA ARG A 449 -19.56 -4.36 9.91
C ARG A 449 -18.14 -4.84 10.13
N GLU A 450 -17.23 -4.38 9.29
CA GLU A 450 -15.84 -4.88 9.27
C GLU A 450 -15.10 -4.59 10.56
N GLU A 451 -15.26 -3.39 11.14
CA GLU A 451 -14.56 -3.04 12.38
C GLU A 451 -14.81 -4.04 13.53
N TRP A 452 -16.02 -4.64 13.60
CA TRP A 452 -16.32 -5.64 14.64
C TRP A 452 -15.71 -7.01 14.35
N LYS A 453 -15.56 -7.35 13.07
CA LYS A 453 -14.86 -8.57 12.65
C LYS A 453 -13.36 -8.46 12.95
N PHE A 454 -12.75 -7.31 12.64
CA PHE A 454 -11.37 -7.02 12.99
C PHE A 454 -11.15 -7.02 14.51
N LEU A 455 -12.06 -6.40 15.27
CA LEU A 455 -11.99 -6.43 16.73
C LEU A 455 -12.07 -7.87 17.28
N ARG A 456 -12.96 -8.71 16.72
CA ARG A 456 -13.04 -10.11 17.11
C ARG A 456 -11.80 -10.89 16.72
N PHE A 457 -11.26 -10.66 15.52
CA PHE A 457 -10.01 -11.24 15.09
C PHE A 457 -8.86 -10.89 16.05
N ALA A 458 -8.69 -9.60 16.34
CA ALA A 458 -7.65 -9.11 17.23
C ALA A 458 -7.77 -9.68 18.66
N THR A 459 -8.98 -9.64 19.24
CA THR A 459 -9.22 -10.19 20.60
C THR A 459 -9.00 -11.69 20.66
N ASN A 460 -9.27 -12.42 19.56
CA ASN A 460 -9.00 -13.87 19.50
C ASN A 460 -7.51 -14.16 19.43
N LEU A 461 -6.74 -13.36 18.68
CA LEU A 461 -5.28 -13.53 18.60
C LEU A 461 -4.60 -13.37 19.95
N VAL A 462 -5.00 -12.36 20.73
CA VAL A 462 -4.33 -12.05 21.99
C VAL A 462 -4.90 -12.82 23.20
N SER A 463 -5.99 -13.58 23.02
CA SER A 463 -6.69 -14.23 24.15
C SER A 463 -5.87 -15.29 24.89
N GLU A 464 -4.88 -15.87 24.23
CA GLU A 464 -3.99 -16.91 24.80
C GLU A 464 -2.61 -16.37 25.17
N SER A 465 -2.35 -15.07 24.94
CA SER A 465 -1.08 -14.43 25.26
C SER A 465 -1.00 -14.00 26.73
N GLU A 466 0.17 -14.16 27.38
CA GLU A 466 0.42 -13.58 28.70
C GLU A 466 0.28 -12.05 28.71
N ILE A 467 0.63 -11.42 27.57
CA ILE A 467 0.48 -10.00 27.31
C ILE A 467 -0.48 -9.89 26.16
N GLY A 468 -1.68 -9.38 26.39
CA GLY A 468 -2.70 -9.22 25.36
C GLY A 468 -3.23 -7.78 25.33
N ILE A 469 -2.82 -6.99 24.35
CA ILE A 469 -3.33 -5.62 24.16
C ILE A 469 -3.93 -5.48 22.77
N VAL A 470 -5.19 -5.01 22.71
CA VAL A 470 -5.84 -4.56 21.46
C VAL A 470 -6.17 -3.08 21.59
N SER A 471 -5.70 -2.26 20.65
CA SER A 471 -5.94 -0.82 20.66
C SER A 471 -6.35 -0.34 19.27
N PHE A 472 -7.65 -0.06 19.08
CA PHE A 472 -8.26 0.28 17.81
C PHE A 472 -8.97 1.64 17.84
N VAL A 473 -8.97 2.33 16.70
CA VAL A 473 -9.97 3.34 16.39
C VAL A 473 -11.21 2.61 15.90
N ILE A 474 -12.36 2.84 16.53
CA ILE A 474 -13.63 2.17 16.18
C ILE A 474 -14.77 3.18 16.14
N ASN A 475 -15.86 2.82 15.47
CA ASN A 475 -17.03 3.68 15.35
C ASN A 475 -17.71 3.89 16.71
N ASN A 476 -18.19 5.12 16.96
CA ASN A 476 -18.83 5.52 18.22
C ASN A 476 -20.12 4.73 18.55
N SER A 477 -20.71 4.07 17.55
CA SER A 477 -21.83 3.13 17.77
C SER A 477 -21.48 1.98 18.74
N PHE A 478 -20.19 1.71 18.97
CA PHE A 478 -19.72 0.81 20.02
C PHE A 478 -20.35 1.12 21.38
N LEU A 479 -20.49 2.39 21.73
CA LEU A 479 -20.99 2.81 23.04
C LEU A 479 -22.50 2.58 23.22
N SER A 480 -23.30 2.82 22.19
CA SER A 480 -24.77 2.95 22.32
C SER A 480 -25.59 1.93 21.54
N ALA A 481 -25.03 1.33 20.46
CA ALA A 481 -25.85 0.45 19.61
C ALA A 481 -26.32 -0.81 20.35
N PRO A 482 -27.65 -1.09 20.37
CA PRO A 482 -28.22 -2.28 21.05
C PRO A 482 -27.68 -3.60 20.46
N THR A 483 -27.44 -3.63 19.14
CA THR A 483 -26.90 -4.80 18.43
C THR A 483 -25.47 -5.18 18.87
N LEU A 484 -24.75 -4.28 19.54
CA LEU A 484 -23.41 -4.50 20.06
C LEU A 484 -23.36 -4.86 21.54
N ARG A 485 -24.52 -5.05 22.20
CA ARG A 485 -24.57 -5.33 23.66
C ARG A 485 -23.78 -6.58 24.05
N ARG A 486 -23.84 -7.65 23.24
CA ARG A 486 -23.12 -8.90 23.51
C ARG A 486 -21.62 -8.77 23.29
N LEU A 487 -21.23 -8.03 22.24
CA LEU A 487 -19.83 -7.67 22.01
C LEU A 487 -19.27 -6.93 23.22
N ARG A 488 -19.93 -5.88 23.70
CA ARG A 488 -19.50 -5.13 24.90
C ARG A 488 -19.43 -6.02 26.15
N SER A 489 -20.46 -6.85 26.40
CA SER A 489 -20.46 -7.78 27.53
C SER A 489 -19.24 -8.71 27.47
N LYS A 490 -19.00 -9.33 26.31
CA LYS A 490 -17.87 -10.25 26.13
C LYS A 490 -16.50 -9.59 26.33
N LEU A 491 -16.35 -8.34 25.84
CA LEU A 491 -15.12 -7.59 26.07
C LEU A 491 -14.92 -7.23 27.54
N LEU A 492 -15.96 -6.88 28.27
CA LEU A 492 -15.89 -6.60 29.71
C LEU A 492 -15.60 -7.85 30.55
N ASP A 493 -16.05 -9.02 30.08
CA ASP A 493 -15.76 -10.30 30.72
C ASP A 493 -14.28 -10.74 30.54
N ASP A 494 -13.71 -10.45 29.34
CA ASP A 494 -12.41 -10.98 28.94
C ASP A 494 -11.26 -9.97 29.15
N PHE A 495 -11.54 -8.66 29.16
CA PHE A 495 -10.51 -7.61 29.10
C PHE A 495 -10.80 -6.44 30.07
N SER A 496 -9.74 -5.76 30.51
CA SER A 496 -9.84 -4.41 31.06
C SER A 496 -9.96 -3.39 29.93
N LEU A 497 -11.00 -2.56 29.93
CA LEU A 497 -11.28 -1.62 28.85
C LEU A 497 -10.92 -0.19 29.23
N GLN A 498 -10.20 0.48 28.31
CA GLN A 498 -10.00 1.93 28.32
C GLN A 498 -10.65 2.51 27.06
N ILE A 499 -11.50 3.51 27.20
CA ILE A 499 -12.24 4.10 26.10
C ILE A 499 -12.01 5.61 26.09
N TYR A 500 -11.47 6.10 24.97
CA TYR A 500 -11.33 7.52 24.69
C TYR A 500 -12.40 7.91 23.68
N ASN A 501 -13.43 8.62 24.13
CA ASN A 501 -14.48 9.12 23.24
C ASN A 501 -13.99 10.41 22.58
N LEU A 502 -13.77 10.37 21.25
CA LEU A 502 -13.30 11.53 20.48
C LEU A 502 -14.45 12.43 20.01
N HIS A 503 -15.70 12.05 20.34
CA HIS A 503 -16.90 12.74 19.87
C HIS A 503 -17.07 12.69 18.33
N GLY A 504 -17.89 13.59 17.76
CA GLY A 504 -18.05 13.72 16.31
C GLY A 504 -19.14 12.85 15.69
N ASP A 505 -20.08 12.29 16.47
CA ASP A 505 -21.19 11.49 15.93
C ASP A 505 -22.17 12.36 15.15
N SER A 506 -22.11 12.27 13.82
CA SER A 506 -22.99 13.00 12.90
C SER A 506 -24.48 12.64 13.05
N ASN A 507 -24.82 11.44 13.56
CA ASN A 507 -26.20 11.00 13.74
C ASN A 507 -26.90 11.72 14.89
N ILE A 508 -26.15 12.03 15.94
CA ILE A 508 -26.67 12.80 17.09
C ILE A 508 -26.38 14.30 16.94
N LYS A 509 -25.79 14.72 15.83
CA LYS A 509 -25.47 16.11 15.50
C LYS A 509 -24.69 16.81 16.62
N GLU A 510 -23.67 16.13 17.12
CA GLU A 510 -22.75 16.70 18.10
C GLU A 510 -22.18 18.02 17.62
N LYS A 511 -21.96 18.92 18.56
CA LYS A 511 -21.40 20.25 18.29
C LYS A 511 -20.16 20.45 19.12
N THR A 512 -19.18 21.17 18.56
CA THR A 512 -18.05 21.70 19.30
C THR A 512 -18.49 22.73 20.33
N ASP A 513 -17.61 23.10 21.26
CA ASP A 513 -17.85 24.16 22.23
C ASP A 513 -18.21 25.50 21.56
N GLU A 514 -17.81 25.71 20.30
CA GLU A 514 -18.14 26.87 19.47
C GLU A 514 -19.51 26.75 18.77
N GLY A 515 -20.24 25.66 18.97
CA GLY A 515 -21.56 25.40 18.36
C GLY A 515 -21.56 24.97 16.90
N LYS A 516 -20.38 24.73 16.31
CA LYS A 516 -20.22 24.16 14.97
C LYS A 516 -20.46 22.64 14.99
N PRO A 517 -20.87 22.01 13.86
CA PRO A 517 -20.87 20.55 13.78
C PRO A 517 -19.50 19.98 14.16
N ASP A 518 -19.46 19.04 15.08
CA ASP A 518 -18.24 18.36 15.45
C ASP A 518 -17.94 17.27 14.39
N ALA A 519 -16.84 17.43 13.69
CA ALA A 519 -16.38 16.55 12.60
C ALA A 519 -15.01 15.93 12.93
N ASN A 520 -14.77 15.59 14.18
CA ASN A 520 -13.44 15.22 14.66
C ASN A 520 -12.92 13.86 14.18
N VAL A 521 -13.71 13.03 13.50
CA VAL A 521 -13.23 11.76 12.90
C VAL A 521 -13.93 11.48 11.58
#